data_4629121e40bcf1bee75268c05227b9c2
#
_entry.id   4629121e40bcf1bee75268c05227b9c2
#
_cell.length_a   1.000
_cell.length_b   1.000
_cell.length_c   1.000
_cell.angle_alpha   90.00
_cell.angle_beta   90.00
_cell.angle_gamma   90.00
#
_symmetry.space_group_name_H-M   'P 1'
#
loop_
_entity.id
_entity.type
_entity.pdbx_description
1 polymer ?
#
loop_
_entity_poly.entity_id
_entity_poly.type
_entity_poly.pdbx_seq_one_letter_code
_entity_poly.pdbx_strand_id
1 'polypeptide(L)'
;MREENRPVSSFQPQDFLEEVEEWIVAKEERRGERFPAEERVEMIKNRSEVLFYRVSEIHARADFINTQVLPDFAVCIHLNAAPWSDPDSFELLDRNDYHVLVNGCYMGGELADDQQRFEMIYRLLKGWHKTELLLAENVSRSFSRLTKLPAFSYKGPNALKVGEVKGVWARNLLANRIYRCPVVFLEPYIANSKAVYERIQLGNYE
;
A
#
# COMPACT_ATOMS: atom_id res chain seq x y z
N MET A 1 10.63 -4.96 -18.98
CA MET A 1 9.84 -3.75 -18.66
C MET A 1 8.51 -3.85 -19.38
N ARG A 2 7.45 -3.42 -18.74
CA ARG A 2 6.12 -3.40 -19.34
C ARG A 2 6.05 -2.18 -20.28
N GLU A 3 5.86 -2.40 -21.55
CA GLU A 3 5.83 -1.33 -22.56
C GLU A 3 4.49 -0.57 -22.58
N GLU A 4 3.44 -1.13 -21.95
CA GLU A 4 2.11 -0.54 -21.93
C GLU A 4 1.64 -0.27 -20.51
N ASN A 5 1.10 0.93 -20.28
CA ASN A 5 0.49 1.31 -19.01
C ASN A 5 -0.94 0.74 -18.89
N ARG A 6 -1.06 -0.59 -18.92
CA ARG A 6 -2.34 -1.31 -18.77
C ARG A 6 -2.39 -2.07 -17.45
N PRO A 7 -3.56 -2.20 -16.82
CA PRO A 7 -3.77 -3.10 -15.69
C PRO A 7 -3.34 -4.53 -16.03
N VAL A 8 -2.87 -5.28 -15.02
CA VAL A 8 -2.57 -6.71 -15.15
C VAL A 8 -3.84 -7.53 -14.92
N SER A 9 -4.72 -7.03 -14.03
CA SER A 9 -6.00 -7.64 -13.77
C SER A 9 -6.86 -7.70 -15.03
N SER A 10 -7.55 -8.83 -15.22
CA SER A 10 -8.59 -8.99 -16.25
C SER A 10 -9.90 -8.31 -15.87
N PHE A 11 -10.07 -7.96 -14.61
CA PHE A 11 -11.25 -7.25 -14.11
C PHE A 11 -11.18 -5.75 -14.43
N GLN A 12 -12.34 -5.09 -14.31
CA GLN A 12 -12.52 -3.65 -14.40
C GLN A 12 -13.34 -3.18 -13.17
N PRO A 13 -13.36 -1.88 -12.81
CA PRO A 13 -14.14 -1.41 -11.67
C PRO A 13 -15.60 -1.83 -11.67
N GLN A 14 -16.24 -1.88 -12.84
CA GLN A 14 -17.63 -2.28 -13.00
C GLN A 14 -17.91 -3.76 -12.67
N ASP A 15 -16.90 -4.62 -12.68
CA ASP A 15 -17.06 -6.04 -12.32
C ASP A 15 -17.30 -6.25 -10.82
N PHE A 16 -17.08 -5.21 -10.00
CA PHE A 16 -17.27 -5.22 -8.55
C PHE A 16 -18.62 -4.60 -8.11
N LEU A 17 -19.50 -4.23 -9.03
CA LEU A 17 -20.75 -3.52 -8.69
C LEU A 17 -21.65 -4.31 -7.75
N GLU A 18 -21.81 -5.61 -7.97
CA GLU A 18 -22.63 -6.49 -7.12
C GLU A 18 -22.07 -6.53 -5.68
N GLU A 19 -20.78 -6.79 -5.52
CA GLU A 19 -20.10 -6.80 -4.20
C GLU A 19 -20.24 -5.45 -3.49
N VAL A 20 -20.13 -4.36 -4.23
CA VAL A 20 -20.24 -3.00 -3.69
C VAL A 20 -21.66 -2.69 -3.25
N GLU A 21 -22.68 -3.10 -4.02
CA GLU A 21 -24.09 -2.95 -3.64
C GLU A 21 -24.42 -3.74 -2.37
N GLU A 22 -23.97 -4.98 -2.25
CA GLU A 22 -24.12 -5.79 -1.04
C GLU A 22 -23.47 -5.10 0.18
N TRP A 23 -22.25 -4.56 0.00
CA TRP A 23 -21.56 -3.83 1.06
C TRP A 23 -22.29 -2.54 1.47
N ILE A 24 -22.91 -1.81 0.55
CA ILE A 24 -23.73 -0.63 0.84
C ILE A 24 -24.97 -1.03 1.62
N VAL A 25 -25.69 -2.07 1.16
CA VAL A 25 -26.89 -2.58 1.83
C VAL A 25 -26.56 -2.98 3.29
N ALA A 26 -25.47 -3.72 3.50
CA ALA A 26 -25.03 -4.08 4.85
C ALA A 26 -24.65 -2.88 5.73
N LYS A 27 -24.22 -1.77 5.14
CA LYS A 27 -24.00 -0.51 5.87
C LYS A 27 -25.30 0.20 6.22
N GLU A 28 -26.25 0.26 5.28
CA GLU A 28 -27.56 0.83 5.50
C GLU A 28 -28.33 0.09 6.61
N GLU A 29 -28.28 -1.25 6.61
CA GLU A 29 -28.86 -2.08 7.66
C GLU A 29 -28.28 -1.76 9.05
N ARG A 30 -26.95 -1.63 9.13
CA ARG A 30 -26.29 -1.28 10.41
C ARG A 30 -26.59 0.15 10.88
N ARG A 31 -26.82 1.05 9.95
CA ARG A 31 -27.16 2.46 10.22
C ARG A 31 -28.66 2.64 10.54
N GLY A 32 -29.50 1.74 10.04
CA GLY A 32 -30.96 1.81 10.15
C GLY A 32 -31.62 2.77 9.17
N GLU A 33 -30.88 3.31 8.20
CA GLU A 33 -31.39 4.23 7.17
C GLU A 33 -30.63 4.08 5.85
N ARG A 34 -31.26 4.43 4.75
CA ARG A 34 -30.64 4.43 3.42
C ARG A 34 -29.78 5.67 3.20
N PHE A 35 -28.71 5.50 2.44
CA PHE A 35 -27.93 6.63 1.95
C PHE A 35 -28.70 7.41 0.85
N PRO A 36 -28.53 8.73 0.77
CA PRO A 36 -29.00 9.51 -0.37
C PRO A 36 -28.48 8.96 -1.71
N ALA A 37 -29.25 9.14 -2.77
CA ALA A 37 -28.90 8.57 -4.08
C ALA A 37 -27.52 9.06 -4.59
N GLU A 38 -27.22 10.34 -4.40
CA GLU A 38 -25.94 10.93 -4.80
C GLU A 38 -24.78 10.32 -4.02
N GLU A 39 -24.92 10.15 -2.71
CA GLU A 39 -23.92 9.52 -1.84
C GLU A 39 -23.70 8.05 -2.23
N ARG A 40 -24.77 7.31 -2.56
CA ARG A 40 -24.64 5.92 -3.04
C ARG A 40 -23.83 5.85 -4.33
N VAL A 41 -24.06 6.73 -5.30
CA VAL A 41 -23.32 6.78 -6.57
C VAL A 41 -21.84 7.01 -6.32
N GLU A 42 -21.51 7.94 -5.43
CA GLU A 42 -20.11 8.19 -5.06
C GLU A 42 -19.47 7.01 -4.33
N MET A 43 -20.21 6.40 -3.39
CA MET A 43 -19.75 5.20 -2.68
C MET A 43 -19.49 4.03 -3.65
N ILE A 44 -20.38 3.80 -4.62
CA ILE A 44 -20.21 2.76 -5.65
C ILE A 44 -18.93 3.01 -6.43
N LYS A 45 -18.75 4.22 -6.97
CA LYS A 45 -17.57 4.58 -7.73
C LYS A 45 -16.29 4.37 -6.90
N ASN A 46 -16.21 5.01 -5.74
CA ASN A 46 -15.02 4.98 -4.90
C ASN A 46 -14.67 3.55 -4.45
N ARG A 47 -15.67 2.76 -4.07
CA ARG A 47 -15.44 1.39 -3.61
C ARG A 47 -15.04 0.45 -4.74
N SER A 48 -15.66 0.56 -5.91
CA SER A 48 -15.30 -0.23 -7.09
C SER A 48 -13.87 0.05 -7.54
N GLU A 49 -13.44 1.31 -7.53
CA GLU A 49 -12.06 1.70 -7.81
C GLU A 49 -11.08 1.13 -6.76
N VAL A 50 -11.47 1.16 -5.47
CA VAL A 50 -10.64 0.55 -4.41
C VAL A 50 -10.49 -0.95 -4.62
N LEU A 51 -11.56 -1.68 -4.91
CA LEU A 51 -11.52 -3.12 -5.16
C LEU A 51 -10.69 -3.44 -6.40
N PHE A 52 -10.81 -2.65 -7.45
CA PHE A 52 -10.01 -2.83 -8.65
C PHE A 52 -8.52 -2.52 -8.41
N TYR A 53 -8.18 -1.29 -8.03
CA TYR A 53 -6.77 -0.84 -7.98
C TYR A 53 -6.01 -1.38 -6.77
N ARG A 54 -6.66 -1.52 -5.61
CA ARG A 54 -6.00 -1.88 -4.34
C ARG A 54 -6.15 -3.34 -3.95
N VAL A 55 -6.98 -4.09 -4.65
CA VAL A 55 -7.17 -5.53 -4.39
C VAL A 55 -6.86 -6.32 -5.65
N SER A 56 -7.73 -6.25 -6.65
CA SER A 56 -7.63 -7.08 -7.86
C SER A 56 -6.32 -6.89 -8.62
N GLU A 57 -5.91 -5.66 -8.85
CA GLU A 57 -4.65 -5.36 -9.56
C GLU A 57 -3.42 -5.81 -8.76
N ILE A 58 -3.43 -5.68 -7.43
CA ILE A 58 -2.33 -6.16 -6.59
C ILE A 58 -2.25 -7.69 -6.63
N HIS A 59 -3.39 -8.40 -6.55
CA HIS A 59 -3.44 -9.85 -6.69
C HIS A 59 -2.95 -10.33 -8.05
N ALA A 60 -3.42 -9.71 -9.13
CA ALA A 60 -2.99 -10.08 -10.49
C ALA A 60 -1.48 -9.88 -10.71
N ARG A 61 -0.92 -8.79 -10.19
CA ARG A 61 0.54 -8.56 -10.21
C ARG A 61 1.30 -9.60 -9.39
N ALA A 62 0.79 -9.91 -8.19
CA ALA A 62 1.41 -10.92 -7.35
C ALA A 62 1.37 -12.31 -8.01
N ASP A 63 0.25 -12.67 -8.61
CA ASP A 63 0.12 -13.94 -9.33
C ASP A 63 1.10 -14.03 -10.50
N PHE A 64 1.19 -12.99 -11.33
CA PHE A 64 2.16 -12.90 -12.40
C PHE A 64 3.61 -13.04 -11.88
N ILE A 65 3.96 -12.34 -10.81
CA ILE A 65 5.30 -12.39 -10.23
C ILE A 65 5.58 -13.77 -9.61
N ASN A 66 4.60 -14.35 -8.92
CA ASN A 66 4.73 -15.63 -8.24
C ASN A 66 4.78 -16.83 -9.20
N THR A 67 4.28 -16.70 -10.44
CA THR A 67 4.15 -17.80 -11.39
C THR A 67 5.04 -17.66 -12.61
N GLN A 68 5.32 -16.44 -13.05
CA GLN A 68 6.06 -16.17 -14.30
C GLN A 68 7.46 -15.61 -14.06
N VAL A 69 7.62 -14.73 -13.05
CA VAL A 69 8.91 -14.07 -12.80
C VAL A 69 9.76 -14.87 -11.82
N LEU A 70 9.14 -15.42 -10.76
CA LEU A 70 9.78 -16.22 -9.72
C LEU A 70 11.04 -15.56 -9.12
N PRO A 71 10.99 -14.33 -8.64
CA PRO A 71 12.17 -13.60 -8.21
C PRO A 71 12.69 -14.09 -6.85
N ASP A 72 13.98 -13.87 -6.59
CA ASP A 72 14.60 -14.12 -5.28
C ASP A 72 14.10 -13.14 -4.22
N PHE A 73 13.75 -11.91 -4.62
CA PHE A 73 13.11 -10.87 -3.78
C PHE A 73 12.39 -9.83 -4.64
N ALA A 74 11.49 -9.07 -4.04
CA ALA A 74 10.79 -7.98 -4.69
C ALA A 74 10.98 -6.66 -3.92
N VAL A 75 11.16 -5.56 -4.66
CA VAL A 75 11.13 -4.21 -4.13
C VAL A 75 9.94 -3.49 -4.74
N CYS A 76 8.95 -3.16 -3.92
CA CYS A 76 7.81 -2.35 -4.30
C CYS A 76 8.13 -0.87 -4.03
N ILE A 77 7.91 -0.02 -5.01
CA ILE A 77 8.08 1.44 -4.87
C ILE A 77 6.71 2.08 -5.02
N HIS A 78 6.32 2.85 -4.01
CA HIS A 78 5.01 3.48 -3.96
C HIS A 78 5.13 4.93 -3.48
N LEU A 79 4.62 5.88 -4.26
CA LEU A 79 4.50 7.26 -3.80
C LEU A 79 3.35 7.37 -2.80
N ASN A 80 3.68 7.77 -1.59
CA ASN A 80 2.67 8.01 -0.55
C ASN A 80 2.00 9.38 -0.76
N ALA A 81 0.80 9.55 -0.20
CA ALA A 81 0.15 10.84 -0.07
C ALA A 81 -0.25 11.06 1.38
N ALA A 82 0.07 12.21 1.94
CA ALA A 82 -0.42 12.56 3.25
C ALA A 82 -1.87 13.05 3.16
N PRO A 83 -2.70 12.79 4.20
CA PRO A 83 -4.05 13.34 4.25
C PRO A 83 -4.04 14.86 4.11
N TRP A 84 -4.98 15.41 3.35
CA TRP A 84 -5.24 16.85 3.33
C TRP A 84 -5.73 17.29 4.71
N SER A 85 -5.36 18.49 5.13
CA SER A 85 -5.86 19.09 6.37
C SER A 85 -7.35 19.40 6.30
N ASP A 86 -7.83 19.71 5.10
CA ASP A 86 -9.21 19.94 4.74
C ASP A 86 -9.51 19.18 3.44
N PRO A 87 -10.56 18.32 3.37
CA PRO A 87 -10.92 17.59 2.16
C PRO A 87 -11.18 18.47 0.93
N ASP A 88 -11.64 19.70 1.15
CA ASP A 88 -11.96 20.68 0.11
C ASP A 88 -10.77 21.58 -0.25
N SER A 89 -9.64 21.45 0.47
CA SER A 89 -8.43 22.22 0.23
C SER A 89 -7.35 21.35 -0.42
N PHE A 90 -6.94 21.74 -1.62
CA PHE A 90 -5.83 21.10 -2.36
C PHE A 90 -4.47 21.76 -2.07
N GLU A 91 -4.28 22.27 -0.85
CA GLU A 91 -3.04 22.93 -0.48
C GLU A 91 -1.91 21.91 -0.35
N LEU A 92 -0.83 22.11 -1.12
CA LEU A 92 0.36 21.27 -1.06
C LEU A 92 1.06 21.40 0.30
N LEU A 93 1.52 20.28 0.83
CA LEU A 93 2.13 20.21 2.15
C LEU A 93 3.62 20.59 2.10
N ASP A 94 4.07 21.30 3.12
CA ASP A 94 5.49 21.56 3.36
C ASP A 94 6.09 20.43 4.22
N ARG A 95 5.94 19.20 3.72
CA ARG A 95 6.44 18.00 4.36
C ARG A 95 6.86 17.00 3.30
N ASN A 96 8.03 16.41 3.49
CA ASN A 96 8.49 15.29 2.68
C ASN A 96 9.29 14.33 3.56
N ASP A 97 9.04 13.06 3.45
CA ASP A 97 9.71 12.01 4.23
C ASP A 97 9.71 10.68 3.44
N TYR A 98 10.37 9.69 4.00
CA TYR A 98 10.37 8.34 3.44
C TYR A 98 10.20 7.30 4.55
N HIS A 99 9.74 6.11 4.18
CA HIS A 99 9.82 4.92 5.01
C HIS A 99 9.94 3.64 4.18
N VAL A 100 10.41 2.60 4.85
CA VAL A 100 10.58 1.28 4.26
C VAL A 100 9.78 0.30 5.11
N LEU A 101 8.92 -0.48 4.46
CA LEU A 101 8.03 -1.41 5.12
C LEU A 101 8.44 -2.85 4.79
N VAL A 102 8.42 -3.68 5.81
CA VAL A 102 8.49 -5.14 5.71
C VAL A 102 7.19 -5.75 6.19
N ASN A 103 6.94 -7.01 5.83
CA ASN A 103 5.75 -7.71 6.30
C ASN A 103 5.80 -7.94 7.82
N GLY A 104 4.68 -7.72 8.51
CA GLY A 104 4.55 -7.95 9.95
C GLY A 104 3.50 -7.04 10.59
N CYS A 105 3.48 -6.97 11.90
CA CYS A 105 2.54 -6.15 12.68
C CYS A 105 1.07 -6.43 12.32
N TYR A 106 0.66 -7.68 12.40
CA TYR A 106 -0.72 -8.09 12.17
C TYR A 106 -1.63 -7.69 13.34
N MET A 107 -2.74 -7.06 13.04
CA MET A 107 -3.77 -6.73 14.03
C MET A 107 -4.69 -7.93 14.31
N GLY A 108 -5.33 -7.96 15.47
CA GLY A 108 -6.19 -9.08 15.86
C GLY A 108 -7.33 -9.39 14.87
N GLY A 109 -7.94 -8.36 14.27
CA GLY A 109 -8.95 -8.52 13.22
C GLY A 109 -8.40 -9.11 11.92
N GLU A 110 -7.16 -8.79 11.57
CA GLU A 110 -6.49 -9.35 10.40
C GLU A 110 -6.12 -10.83 10.62
N LEU A 111 -5.79 -11.21 11.85
CA LEU A 111 -5.51 -12.61 12.22
C LEU A 111 -6.79 -13.47 12.37
N ALA A 112 -7.95 -12.86 12.47
CA ALA A 112 -9.23 -13.55 12.39
C ALA A 112 -9.57 -14.03 10.98
N ASP A 113 -8.98 -13.38 9.95
CA ASP A 113 -9.09 -13.78 8.57
C ASP A 113 -8.17 -14.97 8.27
N ASP A 114 -8.75 -16.08 7.80
CA ASP A 114 -8.04 -17.33 7.56
C ASP A 114 -6.94 -17.21 6.50
N GLN A 115 -7.19 -16.44 5.45
CA GLN A 115 -6.23 -16.23 4.37
C GLN A 115 -5.00 -15.45 4.87
N GLN A 116 -5.23 -14.36 5.59
CA GLN A 116 -4.13 -13.56 6.14
C GLN A 116 -3.31 -14.33 7.18
N ARG A 117 -3.97 -15.14 8.01
CA ARG A 117 -3.32 -16.02 8.97
C ARG A 117 -2.47 -17.08 8.28
N PHE A 118 -2.98 -17.70 7.21
CA PHE A 118 -2.23 -18.65 6.39
C PHE A 118 -0.99 -18.00 5.78
N GLU A 119 -1.14 -16.84 5.15
CA GLU A 119 -0.04 -16.10 4.53
C GLU A 119 1.04 -15.71 5.55
N MET A 120 0.64 -15.26 6.73
CA MET A 120 1.56 -14.99 7.85
C MET A 120 2.37 -16.23 8.24
N ILE A 121 1.69 -17.36 8.50
CA ILE A 121 2.35 -18.60 8.88
C ILE A 121 3.31 -19.09 7.78
N TYR A 122 2.86 -19.04 6.53
CA TYR A 122 3.68 -19.42 5.38
C TYR A 122 4.99 -18.60 5.32
N ARG A 123 4.90 -17.27 5.47
CA ARG A 123 6.07 -16.38 5.46
C ARG A 123 7.01 -16.62 6.64
N LEU A 124 6.45 -16.89 7.83
CA LEU A 124 7.24 -17.26 9.02
C LEU A 124 8.02 -18.56 8.80
N LEU A 125 7.37 -19.60 8.26
CA LEU A 125 8.02 -20.88 7.95
C LEU A 125 9.12 -20.74 6.89
N LYS A 126 8.96 -19.84 5.92
CA LYS A 126 9.99 -19.51 4.93
C LYS A 126 11.16 -18.72 5.50
N GLY A 127 11.00 -18.11 6.68
CA GLY A 127 12.05 -17.32 7.31
C GLY A 127 12.40 -16.03 6.59
N TRP A 128 11.55 -15.53 5.69
CA TRP A 128 11.80 -14.37 4.83
C TRP A 128 12.02 -13.07 5.59
N HIS A 129 11.46 -12.94 6.79
CA HIS A 129 11.62 -11.77 7.65
C HIS A 129 13.08 -11.35 7.88
N LYS A 130 14.02 -12.31 7.90
CA LYS A 130 15.47 -12.02 8.07
C LYS A 130 16.04 -11.31 6.85
N THR A 131 15.71 -11.81 5.66
CA THR A 131 16.14 -11.21 4.39
C THR A 131 15.47 -9.85 4.19
N GLU A 132 14.17 -9.75 4.47
CA GLU A 132 13.41 -8.50 4.37
C GLU A 132 13.99 -7.40 5.26
N LEU A 133 14.29 -7.73 6.52
CA LEU A 133 14.88 -6.78 7.45
C LEU A 133 16.26 -6.29 6.97
N LEU A 134 17.12 -7.21 6.55
CA LEU A 134 18.45 -6.87 6.01
C LEU A 134 18.35 -5.96 4.79
N LEU A 135 17.50 -6.28 3.83
CA LEU A 135 17.28 -5.48 2.63
C LEU A 135 16.68 -4.11 2.98
N ALA A 136 15.65 -4.07 3.83
CA ALA A 136 14.99 -2.84 4.24
C ALA A 136 15.94 -1.86 4.93
N GLU A 137 16.79 -2.36 5.82
CA GLU A 137 17.80 -1.53 6.47
C GLU A 137 18.82 -0.96 5.48
N ASN A 138 19.29 -1.75 4.52
CA ASN A 138 20.22 -1.28 3.50
C ASN A 138 19.58 -0.26 2.55
N VAL A 139 18.33 -0.50 2.14
CA VAL A 139 17.55 0.45 1.34
C VAL A 139 17.37 1.75 2.11
N SER A 140 16.95 1.69 3.38
CA SER A 140 16.73 2.87 4.20
C SER A 140 18.00 3.69 4.42
N ARG A 141 19.13 3.04 4.76
CA ARG A 141 20.44 3.73 4.91
C ARG A 141 20.86 4.41 3.62
N SER A 142 20.78 3.71 2.49
CA SER A 142 21.19 4.24 1.18
C SER A 142 20.30 5.39 0.75
N PHE A 143 19.00 5.24 0.88
CA PHE A 143 18.03 6.26 0.49
C PHE A 143 18.18 7.54 1.33
N SER A 144 18.26 7.41 2.66
CA SER A 144 18.48 8.55 3.57
C SER A 144 19.79 9.27 3.27
N ARG A 145 20.86 8.51 3.03
CA ARG A 145 22.18 9.08 2.71
C ARG A 145 22.16 9.91 1.43
N LEU A 146 21.47 9.42 0.40
CA LEU A 146 21.43 10.06 -0.92
C LEU A 146 20.46 11.23 -0.96
N THR A 147 19.28 11.10 -0.39
CA THR A 147 18.21 12.10 -0.49
C THR A 147 18.23 13.12 0.65
N LYS A 148 18.84 12.78 1.78
CA LYS A 148 18.78 13.54 3.05
C LYS A 148 17.36 13.72 3.61
N LEU A 149 16.38 13.00 3.09
CA LEU A 149 15.03 13.05 3.59
C LEU A 149 14.94 12.49 5.02
N PRO A 150 14.10 13.09 5.87
CA PRO A 150 13.82 12.54 7.19
C PRO A 150 13.03 11.23 7.08
N ALA A 151 13.32 10.31 7.99
CA ALA A 151 12.57 9.09 8.11
C ALA A 151 11.21 9.35 8.79
N PHE A 152 10.11 8.83 8.21
CA PHE A 152 8.79 8.88 8.82
C PHE A 152 8.73 8.00 10.08
N SER A 153 7.92 8.41 11.05
CA SER A 153 7.64 7.66 12.27
C SER A 153 6.15 7.44 12.44
N TYR A 154 5.73 6.19 12.46
CA TYR A 154 4.36 5.82 12.77
C TYR A 154 4.03 6.06 14.24
N LYS A 155 2.81 6.51 14.51
CA LYS A 155 2.28 6.71 15.87
C LYS A 155 1.14 5.74 16.22
N GLY A 156 0.57 5.08 15.22
CA GLY A 156 -0.56 4.15 15.39
C GLY A 156 -0.11 2.71 15.66
N PRO A 157 -1.01 1.86 16.14
CA PRO A 157 -0.73 0.45 16.47
C PRO A 157 -0.53 -0.44 15.24
N ASN A 158 -0.85 0.04 14.03
CA ASN A 158 -0.82 -0.72 12.78
C ASN A 158 0.58 -0.77 12.13
N ALA A 159 1.59 -0.27 12.81
CA ALA A 159 2.98 -0.38 12.40
C ALA A 159 3.89 -0.53 13.61
N LEU A 160 4.86 -1.43 13.52
CA LEU A 160 5.84 -1.70 14.56
C LEU A 160 7.24 -1.34 14.06
N LYS A 161 7.98 -0.56 14.85
CA LYS A 161 9.39 -0.29 14.58
C LYS A 161 10.18 -1.60 14.65
N VAL A 162 10.95 -1.88 13.60
CA VAL A 162 11.80 -3.08 13.54
C VAL A 162 13.22 -2.71 13.11
N GLY A 163 14.19 -3.55 13.52
CA GLY A 163 15.61 -3.29 13.27
C GLY A 163 16.16 -2.04 13.93
N GLU A 164 17.39 -1.70 13.60
CA GLU A 164 18.14 -0.60 14.21
C GLU A 164 18.09 0.69 13.37
N VAL A 165 17.73 0.59 12.09
CA VAL A 165 17.76 1.72 11.16
C VAL A 165 16.47 2.53 11.25
N LYS A 166 16.59 3.86 11.27
CA LYS A 166 15.43 4.75 11.21
C LYS A 166 14.66 4.56 9.91
N GLY A 167 13.33 4.68 9.97
CA GLY A 167 12.47 4.58 8.80
C GLY A 167 12.09 3.15 8.40
N VAL A 168 12.59 2.12 9.09
CA VAL A 168 12.19 0.72 8.85
C VAL A 168 11.08 0.31 9.82
N TRP A 169 9.97 -0.19 9.26
CA TRP A 169 8.77 -0.55 10.01
C TRP A 169 8.18 -1.86 9.49
N ALA A 170 7.62 -2.66 10.39
CA ALA A 170 6.78 -3.79 10.02
C ALA A 170 5.33 -3.34 9.92
N ARG A 171 4.66 -3.69 8.82
CA ARG A 171 3.24 -3.40 8.59
C ARG A 171 2.61 -4.47 7.72
N ASN A 172 1.38 -4.87 8.05
CA ASN A 172 0.62 -5.79 7.22
C ASN A 172 -0.02 -5.05 6.04
N LEU A 173 0.60 -5.14 4.87
CA LEU A 173 0.04 -4.65 3.61
C LEU A 173 -0.23 -5.82 2.67
N LEU A 174 -1.29 -5.73 1.87
CA LEU A 174 -1.58 -6.74 0.86
C LEU A 174 -0.36 -6.95 -0.05
N ALA A 175 0.22 -5.87 -0.57
CA ALA A 175 1.35 -5.93 -1.48
C ALA A 175 2.62 -6.56 -0.89
N ASN A 176 2.86 -6.50 0.42
CA ASN A 176 4.02 -7.16 1.02
C ASN A 176 3.70 -8.53 1.62
N ARG A 177 2.43 -8.97 1.59
CA ARG A 177 1.98 -10.24 2.14
C ARG A 177 1.86 -11.34 1.09
N ILE A 178 1.28 -11.04 -0.07
CA ILE A 178 0.89 -12.05 -1.07
C ILE A 178 1.98 -12.48 -2.06
N TYR A 179 3.11 -11.78 -2.12
CA TYR A 179 4.26 -12.24 -2.92
C TYR A 179 4.94 -13.45 -2.27
N ARG A 180 5.31 -14.44 -3.07
CA ARG A 180 5.98 -15.68 -2.63
C ARG A 180 7.51 -15.56 -2.63
N CYS A 181 8.00 -14.40 -2.24
CA CYS A 181 9.42 -14.09 -2.03
C CYS A 181 9.56 -13.07 -0.90
N PRO A 182 10.79 -12.80 -0.40
CA PRO A 182 11.05 -11.63 0.45
C PRO A 182 10.63 -10.33 -0.24
N VAL A 183 9.94 -9.44 0.49
CA VAL A 183 9.44 -8.17 -0.07
C VAL A 183 9.89 -7.01 0.79
N VAL A 184 10.40 -5.98 0.14
CA VAL A 184 10.63 -4.66 0.74
C VAL A 184 9.75 -3.64 0.03
N PHE A 185 9.02 -2.84 0.80
CA PHE A 185 8.12 -1.83 0.27
C PHE A 185 8.67 -0.45 0.63
N LEU A 186 9.15 0.29 -0.37
CA LEU A 186 9.70 1.63 -0.20
C LEU A 186 8.66 2.68 -0.55
N GLU A 187 8.38 3.57 0.38
CA GLU A 187 7.62 4.80 0.16
C GLU A 187 8.59 5.98 0.20
N PRO A 188 9.13 6.38 -0.98
CA PRO A 188 10.30 7.27 -1.06
C PRO A 188 9.98 8.75 -0.87
N TYR A 189 8.72 9.17 -1.07
CA TYR A 189 8.31 10.57 -1.07
C TYR A 189 6.83 10.71 -0.74
N ILE A 190 6.39 11.95 -0.47
CA ILE A 190 4.99 12.33 -0.34
C ILE A 190 4.54 13.07 -1.60
N ALA A 191 3.64 12.47 -2.39
CA ALA A 191 3.22 12.97 -3.70
C ALA A 191 2.60 14.39 -3.65
N ASN A 192 1.89 14.73 -2.57
CA ASN A 192 1.31 16.05 -2.34
C ASN A 192 2.20 16.99 -1.51
N SER A 193 3.49 16.72 -1.45
CA SER A 193 4.49 17.67 -0.96
C SER A 193 4.81 18.72 -2.04
N LYS A 194 4.99 19.99 -1.67
CA LYS A 194 5.41 21.08 -2.59
C LYS A 194 6.66 20.68 -3.38
N ALA A 195 7.70 20.22 -2.69
CA ALA A 195 8.97 19.86 -3.31
C ALA A 195 8.85 18.68 -4.29
N VAL A 196 7.97 17.72 -4.02
CA VAL A 196 7.73 16.57 -4.90
C VAL A 196 6.85 16.95 -6.07
N TYR A 197 5.82 17.75 -5.84
CA TYR A 197 4.93 18.25 -6.88
C TYR A 197 5.71 19.06 -7.94
N GLU A 198 6.55 19.99 -7.51
CA GLU A 198 7.37 20.80 -8.42
C GLU A 198 8.30 19.94 -9.30
N ARG A 199 8.90 18.91 -8.70
CA ARG A 199 9.80 18.00 -9.44
C ARG A 199 9.07 17.05 -10.38
N ILE A 200 8.04 16.37 -9.90
CA ILE A 200 7.38 15.29 -10.65
C ILE A 200 6.33 15.85 -11.61
N GLN A 201 5.50 16.79 -11.16
CA GLN A 201 4.40 17.32 -11.96
C GLN A 201 4.84 18.42 -12.93
N LEU A 202 5.74 19.27 -12.50
CA LEU A 202 6.21 20.40 -13.31
C LEU A 202 7.51 20.08 -14.09
N GLY A 203 8.13 18.91 -13.83
CA GLY A 203 9.39 18.53 -14.47
C GLY A 203 10.58 19.40 -14.05
N ASN A 204 10.50 20.06 -12.91
CA ASN A 204 11.56 20.92 -12.38
C ASN A 204 12.54 20.09 -11.56
N TYR A 205 13.71 19.77 -12.14
CA TYR A 205 14.74 18.90 -11.55
C TYR A 205 15.98 19.66 -11.06
N GLU A 206 16.01 20.97 -11.13
CA GLU A 206 17.13 21.81 -10.67
C GLU A 206 17.09 22.06 -9.16
#